data_7e372430fec30afbb18a937233a61ec7
#
_entry.id   7e372430fec30afbb18a937233a61ec7
#
_cell.length_a   1.000
_cell.length_b   1.000
_cell.length_c   1.000
_cell.angle_alpha   90.00
_cell.angle_beta   90.00
_cell.angle_gamma   90.00
#
_symmetry.space_group_name_H-M   'P 1'
#
loop_
_entity.id
_entity.type
_entity.pdbx_description
1 polymer ?
#
loop_
_entity_poly.entity_id
_entity_poly.type
_entity_poly.pdbx_seq_one_letter_code
_entity_poly.pdbx_strand_id
1 'polypeptide(L)'
;QNGGEKTIENIRQYLRKKKLYHCDYTIVRNIFLRNLYNYLKNLPLYIELNVNNKDYILVHAGIDPERTLDDQEEDTLLWIRDYFFLSECDLNKTYIFGHTPLCFINRDQSFNVWYDDEFHNKIGIDGGLALGERGQLNCICLDDGQVFVLKMSEVNDA
;
A
#
# COMPACT_ATOMS: atom_id res chain seq x y z
N GLN A 1 -9.22 -8.27 -11.57
CA GLN A 1 -10.22 -8.34 -10.47
C GLN A 1 -9.45 -8.34 -9.17
N ASN A 2 -9.42 -7.21 -8.47
CA ASN A 2 -8.52 -6.95 -7.34
C ASN A 2 -9.13 -7.31 -5.97
N GLY A 3 -9.83 -8.44 -5.84
CA GLY A 3 -10.38 -8.93 -4.57
C GLY A 3 -11.55 -8.15 -3.98
N GLY A 4 -12.09 -7.14 -4.67
CA GLY A 4 -13.19 -6.31 -4.17
C GLY A 4 -14.46 -7.08 -3.82
N GLU A 5 -14.73 -8.20 -4.48
CA GLU A 5 -15.88 -9.07 -4.17
C GLU A 5 -15.78 -9.63 -2.75
N LYS A 6 -14.59 -10.08 -2.33
CA LYS A 6 -14.35 -10.61 -0.98
C LYS A 6 -14.52 -9.50 0.09
N THR A 7 -14.07 -8.31 -0.21
CA THR A 7 -14.27 -7.13 0.67
C THR A 7 -15.75 -6.82 0.84
N ILE A 8 -16.52 -6.80 -0.24
CA ILE A 8 -17.97 -6.56 -0.19
C ILE A 8 -18.69 -7.66 0.60
N GLU A 9 -18.31 -8.93 0.44
CA GLU A 9 -18.90 -10.03 1.20
C GLU A 9 -18.59 -9.94 2.70
N ASN A 10 -17.37 -9.60 3.07
CA ASN A 10 -16.99 -9.36 4.47
C ASN A 10 -17.79 -8.19 5.09
N ILE A 11 -18.00 -7.11 4.34
CA ILE A 11 -18.84 -5.98 4.77
C ILE A 11 -20.28 -6.45 4.98
N ARG A 12 -20.84 -7.26 4.07
CA ARG A 12 -22.19 -7.83 4.23
C ARG A 12 -22.31 -8.67 5.50
N GLN A 13 -21.32 -9.53 5.76
CA GLN A 13 -21.29 -10.38 6.95
C GLN A 13 -21.19 -9.54 8.23
N TYR A 14 -20.37 -8.50 8.25
CA TYR A 14 -20.26 -7.56 9.38
C TYR A 14 -21.59 -6.87 9.67
N LEU A 15 -22.27 -6.33 8.65
CA LEU A 15 -23.56 -5.66 8.81
C LEU A 15 -24.65 -6.64 9.32
N ARG A 16 -24.64 -7.90 8.87
CA ARG A 16 -25.52 -8.96 9.39
C ARG A 16 -25.27 -9.24 10.87
N LYS A 17 -24.01 -9.38 11.30
CA LYS A 17 -23.63 -9.65 12.70
C LYS A 17 -24.06 -8.52 13.66
N LYS A 18 -24.11 -7.28 13.21
CA LYS A 18 -24.54 -6.11 14.00
C LYS A 18 -26.04 -6.03 14.25
N LYS A 19 -26.83 -7.04 13.86
CA LYS A 19 -28.31 -7.14 14.07
C LYS A 19 -29.07 -5.90 13.59
N LEU A 20 -28.63 -5.29 12.50
CA LEU A 20 -29.33 -4.16 11.87
C LEU A 20 -30.58 -4.64 11.08
N TYR A 21 -31.17 -5.76 11.50
CA TYR A 21 -32.30 -6.44 10.84
C TYR A 21 -33.61 -5.64 10.90
N HIS A 22 -33.73 -4.64 11.76
CA HIS A 22 -34.92 -3.80 11.85
C HIS A 22 -34.94 -2.59 10.91
N CYS A 23 -33.80 -2.31 10.25
CA CYS A 23 -33.72 -1.31 9.19
C CYS A 23 -33.72 -2.00 7.84
N ASP A 24 -34.30 -1.37 6.82
CA ASP A 24 -34.16 -1.87 5.45
C ASP A 24 -32.67 -2.05 5.13
N TYR A 25 -32.27 -3.32 4.96
CA TYR A 25 -30.87 -3.71 4.72
C TYR A 25 -30.28 -2.97 3.52
N THR A 26 -31.10 -2.70 2.51
CA THR A 26 -30.68 -2.00 1.29
C THR A 26 -30.30 -0.56 1.61
N ILE A 27 -31.07 0.13 2.45
CA ILE A 27 -30.80 1.51 2.87
C ILE A 27 -29.52 1.55 3.69
N VAL A 28 -29.37 0.70 4.69
CA VAL A 28 -28.18 0.64 5.56
C VAL A 28 -26.92 0.34 4.74
N ARG A 29 -27.00 -0.63 3.82
CA ARG A 29 -25.91 -0.97 2.91
C ARG A 29 -25.51 0.22 2.04
N ASN A 30 -26.46 0.90 1.45
CA ASN A 30 -26.20 2.02 0.54
C ASN A 30 -25.60 3.22 1.28
N ILE A 31 -26.07 3.51 2.50
CA ILE A 31 -25.48 4.55 3.36
C ILE A 31 -24.04 4.17 3.71
N PHE A 32 -23.80 2.93 4.13
CA PHE A 32 -22.46 2.45 4.48
C PHE A 32 -21.50 2.53 3.29
N LEU A 33 -21.90 2.03 2.11
CA LEU A 33 -21.06 2.06 0.91
C LEU A 33 -20.77 3.49 0.45
N ARG A 34 -21.75 4.40 0.55
CA ARG A 34 -21.54 5.82 0.23
C ARG A 34 -20.55 6.47 1.20
N ASN A 35 -20.67 6.19 2.50
CA ASN A 35 -19.76 6.72 3.50
C ASN A 35 -18.35 6.17 3.31
N LEU A 36 -18.22 4.88 3.02
CA LEU A 36 -16.94 4.23 2.70
C LEU A 36 -16.31 4.84 1.43
N TYR A 37 -17.10 5.02 0.37
CA TYR A 37 -16.63 5.67 -0.85
C TYR A 37 -16.13 7.09 -0.59
N ASN A 38 -16.91 7.89 0.14
CA ASN A 38 -16.51 9.26 0.48
C ASN A 38 -15.25 9.28 1.35
N TYR A 39 -15.10 8.35 2.30
CA TYR A 39 -13.90 8.20 3.10
C TYR A 39 -12.68 7.90 2.21
N LEU A 40 -12.78 6.87 1.37
CA LEU A 40 -11.67 6.46 0.48
C LEU A 40 -11.29 7.56 -0.51
N LYS A 41 -12.28 8.26 -1.09
CA LYS A 41 -12.04 9.36 -2.02
C LYS A 41 -11.30 10.55 -1.40
N ASN A 42 -11.41 10.74 -0.09
CA ASN A 42 -10.74 11.83 0.63
C ASN A 42 -9.41 11.41 1.28
N LEU A 43 -8.95 10.16 1.09
CA LEU A 43 -7.62 9.77 1.53
C LEU A 43 -6.56 10.48 0.69
N PRO A 44 -5.44 10.88 1.31
CA PRO A 44 -4.32 11.43 0.55
C PRO A 44 -3.74 10.36 -0.37
N LEU A 45 -3.34 10.76 -1.57
CA LEU A 45 -2.71 9.87 -2.55
C LEU A 45 -1.23 9.62 -2.23
N TYR A 46 -0.61 10.54 -1.50
CA TYR A 46 0.72 10.40 -0.92
C TYR A 46 0.79 11.16 0.41
N ILE A 47 1.82 10.89 1.21
CA ILE A 47 2.09 11.58 2.47
C ILE A 47 3.54 12.02 2.47
N GLU A 48 3.78 13.29 2.81
CA GLU A 48 5.13 13.82 3.05
C GLU A 48 5.43 13.77 4.55
N LEU A 49 6.58 13.23 4.93
CA LEU A 49 7.06 13.15 6.31
C LEU A 49 8.51 13.60 6.38
N ASN A 50 8.84 14.33 7.44
CA ASN A 50 10.24 14.56 7.82
C ASN A 50 10.56 13.81 9.11
N VAL A 51 11.51 12.89 9.07
CA VAL A 51 11.97 12.11 10.23
C VAL A 51 13.48 12.23 10.29
N ASN A 52 13.99 12.73 11.41
CA ASN A 52 15.43 12.90 11.65
C ASN A 52 16.14 13.72 10.54
N ASN A 53 15.50 14.81 10.06
CA ASN A 53 15.97 15.67 8.97
C ASN A 53 16.09 14.95 7.60
N LYS A 54 15.40 13.86 7.42
CA LYS A 54 15.26 13.17 6.14
C LYS A 54 13.82 13.24 5.65
N ASP A 55 13.63 13.66 4.41
CA ASP A 55 12.32 13.78 3.80
C ASP A 55 11.89 12.47 3.15
N TYR A 56 10.70 12.00 3.49
CA TYR A 56 10.08 10.80 2.98
C TYR A 56 8.78 11.12 2.26
N ILE A 57 8.56 10.45 1.13
CA ILE A 57 7.31 10.39 0.40
C ILE A 57 6.75 8.98 0.53
N LEU A 58 5.60 8.85 1.19
CA LEU A 58 4.86 7.60 1.27
C LEU A 58 3.81 7.59 0.16
N VAL A 59 3.88 6.64 -0.75
CA VAL A 59 2.97 6.54 -1.89
C VAL A 59 2.56 5.09 -2.13
N HIS A 60 1.37 4.85 -2.71
CA HIS A 60 0.91 3.48 -2.93
C HIS A 60 1.79 2.73 -3.93
N ALA A 61 1.92 3.22 -5.15
CA ALA A 61 2.67 2.54 -6.22
C ALA A 61 3.99 3.23 -6.58
N GLY A 62 4.01 4.56 -6.63
CA GLY A 62 5.17 5.36 -7.00
C GLY A 62 4.76 6.71 -7.59
N ILE A 63 5.69 7.38 -8.23
CA ILE A 63 5.50 8.65 -8.90
C ILE A 63 5.99 8.59 -10.35
N ASP A 64 5.52 9.51 -11.19
CA ASP A 64 6.18 9.81 -12.46
C ASP A 64 7.42 10.66 -12.16
N PRO A 65 8.64 10.17 -12.44
CA PRO A 65 9.89 10.88 -12.14
C PRO A 65 10.04 12.20 -12.89
N GLU A 66 9.34 12.38 -14.01
CA GLU A 66 9.43 13.58 -14.85
C GLU A 66 8.48 14.70 -14.40
N ARG A 67 7.66 14.45 -13.36
CA ARG A 67 6.67 15.42 -12.85
C ARG A 67 6.96 15.80 -11.41
N THR A 68 6.54 17.02 -11.05
CA THR A 68 6.52 17.41 -9.63
C THR A 68 5.44 16.65 -8.86
N LEU A 69 5.54 16.60 -7.52
CA LEU A 69 4.53 15.92 -6.69
C LEU A 69 3.12 16.51 -6.89
N ASP A 70 3.02 17.84 -7.07
CA ASP A 70 1.75 18.52 -7.25
C ASP A 70 1.09 18.24 -8.63
N ASP A 71 1.90 17.81 -9.62
CA ASP A 71 1.46 17.53 -10.98
C ASP A 71 1.25 16.03 -11.26
N GLN A 72 1.35 15.19 -10.24
CA GLN A 72 1.16 13.74 -10.38
C GLN A 72 -0.30 13.39 -10.69
N GLU A 73 -0.50 12.45 -11.60
CA GLU A 73 -1.82 11.91 -11.89
C GLU A 73 -2.19 10.82 -10.88
N GLU A 74 -3.48 10.77 -10.47
CA GLU A 74 -3.99 9.77 -9.54
C GLU A 74 -3.67 8.35 -9.98
N ASP A 75 -3.89 8.03 -11.27
CA ASP A 75 -3.60 6.70 -11.82
C ASP A 75 -2.11 6.34 -11.73
N THR A 76 -1.22 7.32 -11.90
CA THR A 76 0.21 7.11 -11.71
C THR A 76 0.55 6.74 -10.28
N LEU A 77 0.08 7.53 -9.31
CA LEU A 77 0.33 7.30 -7.87
C LEU A 77 -0.19 5.93 -7.40
N LEU A 78 -1.26 5.40 -8.05
CA LEU A 78 -1.92 4.16 -7.68
C LEU A 78 -1.45 2.91 -8.47
N TRP A 79 -0.86 3.08 -9.68
CA TRP A 79 -0.66 1.94 -10.58
C TRP A 79 0.71 1.86 -11.26
N ILE A 80 1.57 2.87 -11.17
CA ILE A 80 2.90 2.86 -11.80
C ILE A 80 3.75 1.70 -11.26
N ARG A 81 4.65 1.18 -12.10
CA ARG A 81 5.56 0.07 -11.75
C ARG A 81 6.99 0.37 -12.20
N ASP A 82 7.51 -0.39 -13.13
CA ASP A 82 8.91 -0.44 -13.56
C ASP A 82 9.49 0.93 -13.86
N TYR A 83 8.72 1.80 -14.51
CA TYR A 83 9.19 3.14 -14.85
C TYR A 83 9.58 3.96 -13.61
N PHE A 84 8.87 3.79 -12.48
CA PHE A 84 9.23 4.48 -11.24
C PHE A 84 10.49 3.91 -10.59
N PHE A 85 10.53 2.61 -10.30
CA PHE A 85 11.64 2.08 -9.52
C PHE A 85 12.93 1.89 -10.33
N LEU A 86 12.88 1.93 -11.68
CA LEU A 86 14.04 1.91 -12.56
C LEU A 86 14.55 3.31 -12.97
N SER A 87 13.86 4.39 -12.59
CA SER A 87 14.24 5.76 -12.98
C SER A 87 14.78 6.55 -11.80
N GLU A 88 15.61 7.55 -12.10
CA GLU A 88 16.06 8.54 -11.12
C GLU A 88 14.87 9.42 -10.70
N CYS A 89 14.76 9.71 -9.39
CA CYS A 89 13.82 10.65 -8.81
C CYS A 89 14.59 11.72 -8.05
N ASP A 90 13.88 12.73 -7.49
CA ASP A 90 14.51 13.76 -6.64
C ASP A 90 15.31 13.12 -5.50
N LEU A 91 16.62 13.23 -5.56
CA LEU A 91 17.57 12.61 -4.64
C LEU A 91 17.54 13.21 -3.23
N ASN A 92 16.86 14.34 -3.03
CA ASN A 92 16.69 14.92 -1.69
C ASN A 92 15.55 14.24 -0.90
N LYS A 93 14.76 13.40 -1.54
CA LYS A 93 13.61 12.69 -0.95
C LYS A 93 13.82 11.19 -0.99
N THR A 94 13.25 10.49 -0.02
CA THR A 94 13.18 9.01 -0.03
C THR A 94 11.74 8.56 -0.23
N TYR A 95 11.52 7.76 -1.25
CA TYR A 95 10.19 7.27 -1.63
C TYR A 95 9.96 5.89 -1.04
N ILE A 96 8.88 5.72 -0.25
CA ILE A 96 8.46 4.43 0.29
C ILE A 96 7.18 4.02 -0.42
N PHE A 97 7.20 2.83 -1.04
CA PHE A 97 6.12 2.37 -1.89
C PHE A 97 5.77 0.89 -1.69
N GLY A 98 4.57 0.50 -2.19
CA GLY A 98 4.04 -0.85 -2.21
C GLY A 98 3.59 -1.26 -3.60
N HIS A 99 2.38 -1.85 -3.72
CA HIS A 99 1.69 -2.19 -4.97
C HIS A 99 2.38 -3.26 -5.84
N THR A 100 3.67 -3.19 -6.02
CA THR A 100 4.45 -4.19 -6.74
C THR A 100 5.07 -5.15 -5.74
N PRO A 101 4.62 -6.42 -5.66
CA PRO A 101 5.19 -7.39 -4.74
C PRO A 101 6.69 -7.54 -4.94
N LEU A 102 7.45 -7.46 -3.86
CA LEU A 102 8.91 -7.37 -3.89
C LEU A 102 9.60 -8.57 -4.53
N CYS A 103 8.94 -9.74 -4.54
CA CYS A 103 9.47 -10.91 -5.26
C CYS A 103 9.61 -10.70 -6.78
N PHE A 104 8.98 -9.67 -7.34
CA PHE A 104 9.17 -9.29 -8.75
C PHE A 104 10.27 -8.25 -8.95
N ILE A 105 10.74 -7.60 -7.88
CA ILE A 105 11.80 -6.59 -7.90
C ILE A 105 13.12 -7.17 -7.39
N ASN A 106 13.06 -7.94 -6.28
CA ASN A 106 14.23 -8.58 -5.68
C ASN A 106 14.86 -9.61 -6.61
N ARG A 107 16.16 -9.54 -6.81
CA ARG A 107 16.93 -10.49 -7.64
C ARG A 107 16.86 -11.93 -7.14
N ASP A 108 16.72 -12.11 -5.82
CA ASP A 108 16.58 -13.41 -5.16
C ASP A 108 15.13 -13.88 -5.04
N GLN A 109 14.19 -13.12 -5.64
CA GLN A 109 12.75 -13.36 -5.58
C GLN A 109 12.20 -13.43 -4.14
N SER A 110 12.88 -12.85 -3.18
CA SER A 110 12.40 -12.73 -1.80
C SER A 110 11.29 -11.68 -1.68
N PHE A 111 10.52 -11.77 -0.59
CA PHE A 111 9.53 -10.78 -0.21
C PHE A 111 10.08 -9.74 0.80
N ASN A 112 11.40 -9.76 1.03
CA ASN A 112 12.07 -8.84 1.94
C ASN A 112 11.99 -7.41 1.40
N VAL A 113 12.08 -6.45 2.32
CA VAL A 113 12.17 -5.02 1.96
C VAL A 113 13.24 -4.82 0.91
N TRP A 114 12.87 -4.12 -0.16
CA TRP A 114 13.78 -3.76 -1.23
C TRP A 114 14.32 -2.34 -1.02
N TYR A 115 15.62 -2.19 -1.21
CA TYR A 115 16.29 -0.90 -1.21
C TYR A 115 16.91 -0.67 -2.58
N ASP A 116 16.68 0.52 -3.12
CA ASP A 116 17.26 0.95 -4.39
C ASP A 116 18.79 0.98 -4.27
N ASP A 117 19.46 0.12 -5.04
CA ASP A 117 20.93 -0.02 -5.06
C ASP A 117 21.60 0.91 -6.06
N GLU A 118 20.85 1.62 -6.89
CA GLU A 118 21.35 2.54 -7.92
C GLU A 118 21.28 4.01 -7.46
N PHE A 119 20.09 4.50 -7.11
CA PHE A 119 19.88 5.90 -6.73
C PHE A 119 19.79 6.11 -5.20
N HIS A 120 19.65 5.03 -4.43
CA HIS A 120 19.60 5.00 -2.96
C HIS A 120 18.47 5.82 -2.32
N ASN A 121 17.40 6.07 -3.05
CA ASN A 121 16.30 6.91 -2.60
C ASN A 121 14.90 6.27 -2.70
N LYS A 122 14.82 4.96 -2.93
CA LYS A 122 13.53 4.24 -2.94
C LYS A 122 13.58 3.03 -2.01
N ILE A 123 12.46 2.75 -1.36
CA ILE A 123 12.28 1.64 -0.45
C ILE A 123 10.94 0.96 -0.77
N GLY A 124 10.98 -0.26 -1.29
CA GLY A 124 9.80 -1.08 -1.50
C GLY A 124 9.45 -1.90 -0.28
N ILE A 125 8.16 -1.93 0.11
CA ILE A 125 7.70 -2.64 1.31
C ILE A 125 6.61 -3.69 1.06
N ASP A 126 6.11 -3.87 -0.19
CA ASP A 126 5.05 -4.85 -0.49
C ASP A 126 5.56 -6.28 -0.39
N GLY A 127 5.36 -6.90 0.75
CA GLY A 127 5.71 -8.30 1.01
C GLY A 127 4.81 -9.33 0.32
N GLY A 128 3.94 -8.94 -0.62
CA GLY A 128 3.19 -9.87 -1.47
C GLY A 128 2.12 -10.69 -0.75
N LEU A 129 1.48 -10.19 0.32
CA LEU A 129 0.41 -10.92 1.04
C LEU A 129 -0.72 -11.38 0.10
N ALA A 130 -1.01 -10.65 -0.97
CA ALA A 130 -2.01 -11.03 -1.97
C ALA A 130 -1.62 -12.29 -2.78
N LEU A 131 -0.35 -12.71 -2.75
CA LEU A 131 0.16 -13.90 -3.44
C LEU A 131 0.06 -15.18 -2.59
N GLY A 132 -0.52 -15.10 -1.39
CA GLY A 132 -0.80 -16.25 -0.54
C GLY A 132 0.29 -16.57 0.49
N GLU A 133 0.44 -17.85 0.84
CA GLU A 133 1.22 -18.31 2.02
C GLU A 133 2.71 -17.91 2.04
N ARG A 134 3.31 -17.64 0.89
CA ARG A 134 4.71 -17.18 0.82
C ARG A 134 4.87 -15.70 1.10
N GLY A 135 3.78 -14.93 1.08
CA GLY A 135 3.80 -13.51 1.36
C GLY A 135 4.09 -13.19 2.83
N GLN A 136 4.50 -11.98 3.07
CA GLN A 136 4.79 -11.44 4.40
C GLN A 136 4.35 -9.98 4.51
N LEU A 137 4.13 -9.52 5.74
CA LEU A 137 3.96 -8.10 6.04
C LEU A 137 5.33 -7.53 6.42
N ASN A 138 5.76 -6.49 5.71
CA ASN A 138 6.95 -5.73 6.05
C ASN A 138 6.55 -4.41 6.74
N CYS A 139 7.29 -4.04 7.76
CA CYS A 139 7.17 -2.75 8.43
C CYS A 139 8.57 -2.17 8.68
N ILE A 140 8.75 -0.88 8.45
CA ILE A 140 10.02 -0.17 8.67
C ILE A 140 9.77 0.91 9.72
N CYS A 141 10.61 0.93 10.75
CA CYS A 141 10.72 2.06 11.66
C CYS A 141 11.61 3.13 11.01
N LEU A 142 11.08 4.33 10.76
CA LEU A 142 11.83 5.39 10.08
C LEU A 142 12.84 6.09 11.00
N ASP A 143 12.70 5.95 12.32
CA ASP A 143 13.60 6.57 13.29
C ASP A 143 14.98 5.92 13.32
N ASP A 144 15.04 4.59 13.19
CA ASP A 144 16.26 3.80 13.34
C ASP A 144 16.53 2.83 12.17
N GLY A 145 15.61 2.74 11.21
CA GLY A 145 15.70 1.84 10.06
C GLY A 145 15.41 0.38 10.37
N GLN A 146 14.92 0.05 11.58
CA GLN A 146 14.60 -1.33 11.95
C GLN A 146 13.46 -1.87 11.07
N VAL A 147 13.65 -3.09 10.55
CA VAL A 147 12.64 -3.81 9.76
C VAL A 147 12.01 -4.90 10.61
N PHE A 148 10.67 -4.92 10.62
CA PHE A 148 9.86 -5.97 11.23
C PHE A 148 9.17 -6.76 10.13
N VAL A 149 9.12 -8.08 10.27
CA VAL A 149 8.53 -8.99 9.30
C VAL A 149 7.56 -9.92 10.01
N LEU A 150 6.35 -10.07 9.46
CA LEU A 150 5.38 -11.08 9.86
C LEU A 150 5.05 -11.95 8.64
N LYS A 151 5.43 -13.21 8.66
CA LYS A 151 5.16 -14.15 7.57
C LYS A 151 3.74 -14.68 7.67
N MET A 152 3.11 -14.90 6.51
CA MET A 152 1.75 -15.45 6.44
C MET A 152 1.67 -16.86 7.06
N SER A 153 2.71 -17.65 6.96
CA SER A 153 2.80 -18.95 7.63
C SER A 153 2.69 -18.87 9.16
N GLU A 154 3.22 -17.81 9.78
CA GLU A 154 3.18 -17.62 11.23
C GLU A 154 1.80 -17.21 11.75
N VAL A 155 0.92 -16.66 10.89
CA VAL A 155 -0.44 -16.25 11.25
C VAL A 155 -1.40 -17.44 11.28
N ASN A 156 -1.14 -18.47 10.47
CA ASN A 156 -2.00 -19.65 10.40
C ASN A 156 -1.79 -20.64 11.55
N ASP A 157 -0.69 -20.49 12.31
CA ASP A 157 -0.36 -21.35 13.45
C ASP A 157 -0.83 -20.77 14.80
N ALA A 158 -1.51 -19.60 14.81
CA ALA A 158 -2.04 -18.91 15.97
C ALA A 158 -3.58 -19.00 16.05
#